data_691bd03cef9c0b5e9d6fd296bd1840eb
#
_entry.id   691bd03cef9c0b5e9d6fd296bd1840eb
#
_cell.length_a   1.000
_cell.length_b   1.000
_cell.length_c   1.000
_cell.angle_alpha   90.00
_cell.angle_beta   90.00
_cell.angle_gamma   90.00
#
_symmetry.space_group_name_H-M   'P 1'
#
loop_
_entity.id
_entity.type
_entity.pdbx_description
1 polymer ?
#
loop_
_entity_poly.entity_id
_entity_poly.type
_entity_poly.pdbx_seq_one_letter_code
_entity_poly.pdbx_strand_id
1 'polypeptide(L)'
;MKNNVIAISRQYGSGGRELANILAEKLGYKLYDRQIVHMAAAQLGISGMSESQLKEFEDNVPPLSLKFMPFYIFGMSGAKPMNHKMFEQESEIIRRLAKDGNCIILGRCADAVLQGNENVCSVFVCANDEYREERGRTVYDGKSVIELNQEDAKRAEYYAYYTGKEWGNPKNYDLSVNTSHKSLEDIADVIIDYINKK
;
A
#
# COMPACT_ATOMS: atom_id res chain seq x y z
N MET A 1 -11.12 10.22 18.98
CA MET A 1 -11.31 9.13 18.02
C MET A 1 -10.26 8.06 18.31
N LYS A 2 -10.67 6.80 18.49
CA LYS A 2 -9.71 5.69 18.72
C LYS A 2 -8.89 5.36 17.48
N ASN A 3 -9.45 5.47 16.28
CA ASN A 3 -8.80 5.14 15.02
C ASN A 3 -8.38 6.43 14.30
N ASN A 4 -7.16 6.89 14.54
CA ASN A 4 -6.62 8.08 13.90
C ASN A 4 -5.59 7.77 12.80
N VAL A 5 -5.50 6.50 12.38
CA VAL A 5 -4.64 6.05 11.29
C VAL A 5 -5.46 5.17 10.35
N ILE A 6 -5.38 5.44 9.05
CA ILE A 6 -6.03 4.62 8.03
C ILE A 6 -4.94 4.04 7.11
N ALA A 7 -4.85 2.71 7.06
CA ALA A 7 -3.97 2.01 6.12
C ALA A 7 -4.79 1.53 4.93
N ILE A 8 -4.51 2.07 3.73
CA ILE A 8 -5.29 1.77 2.52
C ILE A 8 -4.47 0.92 1.55
N SER A 9 -4.92 -0.31 1.29
CA SER A 9 -4.51 -1.12 0.15
C SER A 9 -5.55 -1.00 -0.97
N ARG A 10 -5.15 -1.08 -2.24
CA ARG A 10 -6.05 -0.78 -3.35
C ARG A 10 -5.65 -1.46 -4.65
N GLN A 11 -6.62 -1.91 -5.43
CA GLN A 11 -6.42 -2.30 -6.82
C GLN A 11 -6.08 -1.07 -7.69
N TYR A 12 -5.33 -1.29 -8.76
CA TYR A 12 -5.08 -0.26 -9.77
C TYR A 12 -6.39 0.04 -10.53
N GLY A 13 -6.69 1.31 -10.74
CA GLY A 13 -7.96 1.70 -11.36
C GLY A 13 -9.18 1.73 -10.45
N SER A 14 -9.08 1.31 -9.18
CA SER A 14 -10.21 1.35 -8.24
C SER A 14 -10.58 2.74 -7.70
N GLY A 15 -9.85 3.80 -8.03
CA GLY A 15 -10.07 5.12 -7.41
C GLY A 15 -9.51 5.26 -5.99
N GLY A 16 -8.76 4.27 -5.53
CA GLY A 16 -8.29 4.24 -4.13
C GLY A 16 -7.35 5.38 -3.74
N ARG A 17 -6.61 5.99 -4.69
CA ARG A 17 -5.80 7.19 -4.41
C ARG A 17 -6.67 8.42 -4.23
N GLU A 18 -7.65 8.63 -5.09
CA GLU A 18 -8.61 9.72 -5.00
C GLU A 18 -9.43 9.61 -3.72
N LEU A 19 -9.88 8.41 -3.39
CA LEU A 19 -10.56 8.12 -2.12
C LEU A 19 -9.70 8.49 -0.92
N ALA A 20 -8.40 8.18 -0.95
CA ALA A 20 -7.46 8.55 0.11
C ALA A 20 -7.31 10.07 0.25
N ASN A 21 -7.33 10.83 -0.85
CA ASN A 21 -7.32 12.28 -0.83
C ASN A 21 -8.62 12.84 -0.22
N ILE A 22 -9.78 12.33 -0.62
CA ILE A 22 -11.08 12.74 -0.08
C ILE A 22 -11.14 12.49 1.43
N LEU A 23 -10.69 11.33 1.89
CA LEU A 23 -10.60 11.00 3.31
C LEU A 23 -9.65 11.94 4.06
N ALA A 24 -8.49 12.26 3.48
CA ALA A 24 -7.52 13.16 4.07
C ALA A 24 -8.11 14.57 4.25
N GLU A 25 -8.83 15.07 3.24
CA GLU A 25 -9.49 16.37 3.29
C GLU A 25 -10.63 16.39 4.33
N LYS A 26 -11.55 15.41 4.28
CA LYS A 26 -12.69 15.32 5.21
C LYS A 26 -12.27 15.19 6.68
N LEU A 27 -11.18 14.46 6.95
CA LEU A 27 -10.68 14.21 8.31
C LEU A 27 -9.61 15.21 8.79
N GLY A 28 -9.06 16.02 7.89
CA GLY A 28 -7.90 16.86 8.18
C GLY A 28 -6.63 16.04 8.45
N TYR A 29 -6.52 14.86 7.87
CA TYR A 29 -5.39 13.94 8.06
C TYR A 29 -4.32 14.14 6.99
N LYS A 30 -3.07 13.82 7.34
CA LYS A 30 -1.96 13.80 6.37
C LYS A 30 -2.00 12.51 5.56
N LEU A 31 -1.91 12.62 4.24
CA LEU A 31 -1.79 11.48 3.34
C LEU A 31 -0.31 11.21 3.02
N TYR A 32 0.12 9.96 3.24
CA TYR A 32 1.44 9.44 2.89
C TYR A 32 1.31 8.34 1.85
N ASP A 33 1.93 8.53 0.70
CA ASP A 33 2.04 7.54 -0.39
C ASP A 33 3.53 7.35 -0.70
N ARG A 34 4.04 7.88 -1.80
CA ARG A 34 5.43 7.76 -2.23
C ARG A 34 6.44 8.46 -1.33
N GLN A 35 6.02 9.42 -0.53
CA GLN A 35 6.91 10.10 0.41
C GLN A 35 7.63 9.13 1.36
N ILE A 36 6.98 7.99 1.72
CA ILE A 36 7.59 6.97 2.59
C ILE A 36 8.83 6.38 1.92
N VAL A 37 8.77 6.10 0.62
CA VAL A 37 9.90 5.56 -0.17
C VAL A 37 11.06 6.56 -0.20
N HIS A 38 10.77 7.84 -0.47
CA HIS A 38 11.79 8.89 -0.49
C HIS A 38 12.44 9.07 0.88
N MET A 39 11.65 9.00 1.95
CA MET A 39 12.16 9.07 3.31
C MET A 39 13.07 7.87 3.64
N ALA A 40 12.67 6.67 3.23
CA ALA A 40 13.47 5.45 3.41
C ALA A 40 14.79 5.51 2.61
N ALA A 41 14.71 5.92 1.36
CA ALA A 41 15.87 6.13 0.49
C ALA A 41 16.87 7.14 1.09
N ALA A 42 16.36 8.25 1.64
CA ALA A 42 17.20 9.26 2.31
C ALA A 42 17.91 8.68 3.55
N GLN A 43 17.21 7.88 4.36
CA GLN A 43 17.82 7.24 5.55
C GLN A 43 18.87 6.20 5.19
N LEU A 44 18.73 5.56 4.03
CA LEU A 44 19.72 4.61 3.52
C LEU A 44 20.89 5.27 2.75
N GLY A 45 20.87 6.60 2.61
CA GLY A 45 21.92 7.34 1.89
C GLY A 45 21.84 7.21 0.35
N ILE A 46 20.69 6.83 -0.20
CA ILE A 46 20.44 6.64 -1.64
C ILE A 46 19.44 7.66 -2.22
N SER A 47 19.37 8.84 -1.62
CA SER A 47 18.43 9.91 -1.97
C SER A 47 18.59 10.53 -3.37
N GLY A 48 19.68 10.18 -4.10
CA GLY A 48 19.89 10.63 -5.47
C GLY A 48 19.21 9.81 -6.56
N MET A 49 18.44 8.79 -6.21
CA MET A 49 17.76 7.93 -7.17
C MET A 49 16.53 8.60 -7.79
N SER A 50 16.34 8.37 -9.08
CA SER A 50 15.13 8.78 -9.79
C SER A 50 13.91 7.95 -9.34
N GLU A 51 12.70 8.46 -9.60
CA GLU A 51 11.47 7.69 -9.31
C GLU A 51 11.41 6.34 -10.03
N SER A 52 11.94 6.26 -11.25
CA SER A 52 12.00 5.02 -12.01
C SER A 52 12.94 3.99 -11.36
N GLN A 53 14.07 4.43 -10.86
CA GLN A 53 15.00 3.57 -10.13
C GLN A 53 14.42 3.09 -8.79
N LEU A 54 13.75 3.96 -8.04
CA LEU A 54 13.06 3.56 -6.81
C LEU A 54 11.95 2.56 -7.10
N LYS A 55 11.19 2.75 -8.19
CA LYS A 55 10.16 1.80 -8.63
C LYS A 55 10.77 0.45 -9.01
N GLU A 56 11.92 0.42 -9.67
CA GLU A 56 12.62 -0.81 -10.04
C GLU A 56 13.02 -1.62 -8.79
N PHE A 57 13.42 -0.97 -7.71
CA PHE A 57 13.65 -1.66 -6.42
C PHE A 57 12.39 -2.28 -5.83
N GLU A 58 11.24 -1.65 -6.02
CA GLU A 58 9.95 -2.17 -5.56
C GLU A 58 9.46 -3.35 -6.40
N ASP A 59 9.64 -3.25 -7.73
CA ASP A 59 9.18 -4.27 -8.69
C ASP A 59 10.10 -5.52 -8.69
N ASN A 60 11.37 -5.39 -8.30
CA ASN A 60 12.36 -6.48 -8.25
C ASN A 60 12.35 -7.23 -6.90
N VAL A 61 11.20 -7.73 -6.51
CA VAL A 61 11.09 -8.64 -5.36
C VAL A 61 11.64 -10.01 -5.77
N PRO A 62 12.55 -10.61 -5.00
CA PRO A 62 13.01 -11.97 -5.29
C PRO A 62 11.83 -12.95 -5.32
N PRO A 63 11.82 -13.94 -6.21
CA PRO A 63 10.77 -14.95 -6.24
C PRO A 63 10.53 -15.55 -4.84
N LEU A 64 9.26 -15.82 -4.52
CA LEU A 64 8.84 -16.34 -3.21
C LEU A 64 9.57 -17.65 -2.83
N SER A 65 9.93 -18.44 -3.84
CA SER A 65 10.74 -19.66 -3.70
C SER A 65 12.12 -19.40 -3.08
N LEU A 66 12.71 -18.24 -3.33
CA LEU A 66 14.03 -17.87 -2.78
C LEU A 66 13.95 -17.46 -1.31
N LYS A 67 12.79 -17.00 -0.83
CA LYS A 67 12.59 -16.67 0.61
C LYS A 67 12.79 -17.86 1.54
N PHE A 68 12.52 -19.07 1.04
CA PHE A 68 12.62 -20.33 1.81
C PHE A 68 13.94 -21.08 1.55
N MET A 69 14.83 -20.56 0.69
CA MET A 69 16.15 -21.14 0.50
C MET A 69 17.06 -20.85 1.71
N PRO A 70 17.81 -21.86 2.22
CA PRO A 70 18.78 -21.63 3.28
C PRO A 70 19.80 -20.56 2.85
N PHE A 71 20.09 -19.62 3.74
CA PHE A 71 20.96 -18.45 3.54
C PHE A 71 22.38 -18.81 3.01
N TYR A 72 22.80 -20.05 3.18
CA TYR A 72 24.09 -20.59 2.75
C TYR A 72 24.27 -20.63 1.22
N ILE A 73 23.21 -20.59 0.42
CA ILE A 73 23.29 -20.66 -1.05
C ILE A 73 23.58 -19.28 -1.65
N PHE A 74 23.26 -18.21 -0.96
CA PHE A 74 23.54 -16.83 -1.38
C PHE A 74 24.86 -16.26 -0.88
N GLY A 75 25.80 -17.12 -0.58
CA GLY A 75 27.24 -16.89 -0.45
C GLY A 75 27.74 -15.58 0.13
N MET A 76 28.30 -15.65 1.32
CA MET A 76 29.52 -14.95 1.74
C MET A 76 29.50 -13.50 2.20
N SER A 77 28.43 -12.77 2.10
CA SER A 77 28.38 -11.48 2.81
C SER A 77 27.06 -11.42 3.57
N GLY A 78 27.12 -11.30 4.89
CA GLY A 78 25.95 -11.20 5.78
C GLY A 78 25.13 -9.92 5.58
N ALA A 79 25.23 -9.25 4.44
CA ALA A 79 24.50 -8.05 4.10
C ALA A 79 23.13 -8.41 3.52
N LYS A 80 22.06 -7.91 4.15
CA LYS A 80 20.70 -8.04 3.61
C LYS A 80 20.61 -7.36 2.24
N PRO A 81 19.88 -7.93 1.27
CA PRO A 81 19.60 -7.28 -0.02
C PRO A 81 19.02 -5.87 0.18
N MET A 82 19.28 -4.95 -0.74
CA MET A 82 18.89 -3.54 -0.63
C MET A 82 17.35 -3.38 -0.51
N ASN A 83 16.59 -4.18 -1.26
CA ASN A 83 15.13 -4.17 -1.18
C ASN A 83 14.59 -4.57 0.22
N HIS A 84 15.26 -5.50 0.91
CA HIS A 84 14.92 -5.81 2.31
C HIS A 84 15.21 -4.64 3.25
N LYS A 85 16.37 -3.98 3.08
CA LYS A 85 16.70 -2.79 3.88
C LYS A 85 15.69 -1.67 3.63
N MET A 86 15.27 -1.49 2.37
CA MET A 86 14.26 -0.50 2.01
C MET A 86 12.93 -0.79 2.71
N PHE A 87 12.42 -2.03 2.63
CA PHE A 87 11.18 -2.41 3.32
C PHE A 87 11.27 -2.26 4.85
N GLU A 88 12.41 -2.58 5.45
CA GLU A 88 12.63 -2.37 6.90
C GLU A 88 12.54 -0.88 7.26
N GLN A 89 13.20 -0.01 6.48
CA GLN A 89 13.15 1.44 6.70
C GLN A 89 11.75 2.02 6.46
N GLU A 90 11.06 1.60 5.39
CA GLU A 90 9.65 1.96 5.17
C GLU A 90 8.78 1.56 6.35
N SER A 91 8.98 0.33 6.86
CA SER A 91 8.21 -0.18 8.01
C SER A 91 8.46 0.62 9.29
N GLU A 92 9.69 1.06 9.55
CA GLU A 92 10.02 1.92 10.70
C GLU A 92 9.36 3.31 10.55
N ILE A 93 9.41 3.88 9.35
CA ILE A 93 8.76 5.16 9.05
C ILE A 93 7.25 5.04 9.24
N ILE A 94 6.62 3.99 8.71
CA ILE A 94 5.18 3.71 8.86
C ILE A 94 4.79 3.63 10.34
N ARG A 95 5.54 2.90 11.16
CA ARG A 95 5.26 2.80 12.60
C ARG A 95 5.39 4.14 13.31
N ARG A 96 6.39 4.95 12.94
CA ARG A 96 6.57 6.30 13.49
C ARG A 96 5.41 7.22 13.12
N LEU A 97 5.03 7.27 11.83
CA LEU A 97 3.89 8.06 11.35
C LEU A 97 2.57 7.65 12.02
N ALA A 98 2.36 6.35 12.19
CA ALA A 98 1.19 5.84 12.88
C ALA A 98 1.18 6.19 14.38
N LYS A 99 2.33 6.31 15.02
CA LYS A 99 2.45 6.77 16.41
C LYS A 99 2.10 8.25 16.57
N ASP A 100 2.46 9.07 15.57
CA ASP A 100 2.08 10.49 15.54
C ASP A 100 0.56 10.66 15.29
N GLY A 101 -0.08 9.70 14.62
CA GLY A 101 -1.52 9.67 14.36
C GLY A 101 -1.99 10.65 13.29
N ASN A 102 -3.32 10.75 13.13
CA ASN A 102 -4.00 11.63 12.18
C ASN A 102 -3.42 11.54 10.76
N CYS A 103 -3.25 10.32 10.28
CA CYS A 103 -2.67 10.07 8.97
C CYS A 103 -3.34 8.93 8.20
N ILE A 104 -3.21 9.01 6.89
CA ILE A 104 -3.58 7.97 5.93
C ILE A 104 -2.30 7.49 5.26
N ILE A 105 -2.09 6.17 5.24
CA ILE A 105 -0.94 5.54 4.62
C ILE A 105 -1.44 4.68 3.45
N LEU A 106 -0.99 5.01 2.24
CA LEU A 106 -1.46 4.38 1.02
C LEU A 106 -0.47 3.32 0.51
N GLY A 107 -0.81 2.04 0.69
CA GLY A 107 0.01 0.90 0.27
C GLY A 107 1.15 0.56 1.24
N ARG A 108 2.27 0.07 0.71
CA ARG A 108 3.50 -0.27 1.46
C ARG A 108 3.31 -1.33 2.54
N CYS A 109 2.36 -2.23 2.35
CA CYS A 109 2.00 -3.23 3.36
C CYS A 109 1.66 -2.60 4.73
N ALA A 110 1.20 -1.34 4.76
CA ALA A 110 0.96 -0.61 6.01
C ALA A 110 -0.05 -1.33 6.93
N ASP A 111 -1.05 -1.99 6.35
CA ASP A 111 -2.01 -2.85 7.04
C ASP A 111 -1.31 -3.98 7.80
N ALA A 112 -0.32 -4.64 7.18
CA ALA A 112 0.44 -5.73 7.79
C ALA A 112 1.51 -5.20 8.78
N VAL A 113 2.19 -4.10 8.45
CA VAL A 113 3.21 -3.46 9.30
C VAL A 113 2.61 -2.95 10.61
N LEU A 114 1.35 -2.48 10.56
CA LEU A 114 0.62 -1.92 11.70
C LEU A 114 -0.37 -2.91 12.34
N GLN A 115 -0.32 -4.18 11.95
CA GLN A 115 -1.22 -5.20 12.49
C GLN A 115 -1.16 -5.24 14.02
N GLY A 116 -2.32 -5.31 14.66
CA GLY A 116 -2.46 -5.34 16.12
C GLY A 116 -2.43 -3.95 16.78
N ASN A 117 -2.29 -2.87 16.03
CA ASN A 117 -2.44 -1.52 16.55
C ASN A 117 -3.92 -1.11 16.54
N GLU A 118 -4.52 -0.97 17.72
CA GLU A 118 -5.94 -0.64 17.89
C GLU A 118 -6.34 0.74 17.34
N ASN A 119 -5.39 1.63 17.08
CA ASN A 119 -5.63 2.94 16.52
C ASN A 119 -5.65 2.95 14.99
N VAL A 120 -5.47 1.79 14.34
CA VAL A 120 -5.43 1.65 12.90
C VAL A 120 -6.72 1.04 12.37
N CYS A 121 -7.25 1.61 11.29
CA CYS A 121 -8.25 0.99 10.44
C CYS A 121 -7.61 0.61 9.10
N SER A 122 -7.59 -0.67 8.79
CA SER A 122 -7.09 -1.19 7.52
C SER A 122 -8.23 -1.35 6.51
N VAL A 123 -8.04 -0.76 5.32
CA VAL A 123 -9.06 -0.73 4.26
C VAL A 123 -8.49 -1.29 2.97
N PHE A 124 -9.23 -2.19 2.32
CA PHE A 124 -8.95 -2.63 0.95
C PHE A 124 -9.96 -2.02 -0.02
N VAL A 125 -9.47 -1.38 -1.09
CA VAL A 125 -10.31 -0.73 -2.10
C VAL A 125 -10.21 -1.49 -3.41
N CYS A 126 -11.34 -2.03 -3.88
CA CYS A 126 -11.44 -2.74 -5.15
C CYS A 126 -12.51 -2.11 -6.05
N ALA A 127 -12.56 -2.55 -7.29
CA ALA A 127 -13.62 -2.21 -8.23
C ALA A 127 -13.79 -3.31 -9.27
N ASN A 128 -14.94 -3.33 -9.96
CA ASN A 128 -15.21 -4.23 -11.07
C ASN A 128 -14.33 -3.88 -12.27
N ASP A 129 -14.07 -4.85 -13.14
CA ASP A 129 -13.18 -4.65 -14.28
C ASP A 129 -13.68 -3.60 -15.26
N GLU A 130 -14.99 -3.49 -15.48
CA GLU A 130 -15.59 -2.47 -16.35
C GLU A 130 -15.31 -1.05 -15.84
N TYR A 131 -15.46 -0.83 -14.53
CA TYR A 131 -15.14 0.45 -13.88
C TYR A 131 -13.63 0.76 -13.96
N ARG A 132 -12.80 -0.24 -13.74
CA ARG A 132 -11.33 -0.12 -13.80
C ARG A 132 -10.86 0.16 -15.23
N GLU A 133 -11.45 -0.50 -16.24
CA GLU A 133 -11.15 -0.28 -17.65
C GLU A 133 -11.50 1.14 -18.09
N GLU A 134 -12.67 1.64 -17.71
CA GLU A 134 -13.06 3.03 -17.99
C GLU A 134 -12.08 4.02 -17.35
N ARG A 135 -11.66 3.79 -16.13
CA ARG A 135 -10.64 4.61 -15.47
C ARG A 135 -9.25 4.43 -16.09
N GLY A 136 -8.92 3.24 -16.54
CA GLY A 136 -7.70 2.96 -17.29
C GLY A 136 -7.60 3.85 -18.53
N ARG A 137 -8.71 3.92 -19.27
CA ARG A 137 -8.83 4.72 -20.49
C ARG A 137 -8.81 6.22 -20.22
N THR A 138 -9.48 6.71 -19.18
CA THR A 138 -9.71 8.15 -18.94
C THR A 138 -8.72 8.80 -17.98
N VAL A 139 -8.14 8.05 -17.05
CA VAL A 139 -7.29 8.57 -15.95
C VAL A 139 -5.86 8.05 -16.02
N TYR A 140 -5.64 6.88 -16.63
CA TYR A 140 -4.35 6.18 -16.64
C TYR A 140 -3.78 5.97 -18.05
N ASP A 141 -3.80 7.01 -18.87
CA ASP A 141 -3.15 7.09 -20.19
C ASP A 141 -3.56 5.96 -21.15
N GLY A 142 -4.82 5.53 -21.11
CA GLY A 142 -5.36 4.50 -22.01
C GLY A 142 -5.03 3.07 -21.62
N LYS A 143 -4.60 2.82 -20.39
CA LYS A 143 -4.29 1.46 -19.92
C LYS A 143 -5.51 0.55 -19.95
N SER A 144 -5.32 -0.62 -20.52
CA SER A 144 -6.31 -1.72 -20.52
C SER A 144 -6.40 -2.36 -19.12
N VAL A 145 -7.51 -3.07 -18.86
CA VAL A 145 -7.67 -3.84 -17.63
C VAL A 145 -6.57 -4.91 -17.46
N ILE A 146 -6.03 -5.44 -18.54
CA ILE A 146 -4.91 -6.39 -18.50
C ILE A 146 -3.67 -5.75 -17.92
N GLU A 147 -3.32 -4.53 -18.35
CA GLU A 147 -2.18 -3.78 -17.81
C GLU A 147 -2.40 -3.38 -16.35
N LEU A 148 -3.63 -3.02 -15.97
CA LEU A 148 -3.98 -2.76 -14.57
C LEU A 148 -3.81 -4.02 -13.70
N ASN A 149 -4.20 -5.18 -14.20
CA ASN A 149 -4.03 -6.46 -13.51
C ASN A 149 -2.54 -6.87 -13.38
N GLN A 150 -1.69 -6.52 -14.33
CA GLN A 150 -0.24 -6.72 -14.21
C GLN A 150 0.36 -5.88 -13.07
N GLU A 151 -0.06 -4.64 -12.92
CA GLU A 151 0.36 -3.80 -11.78
C GLU A 151 -0.15 -4.35 -10.44
N ASP A 152 -1.36 -4.90 -10.41
CA ASP A 152 -1.90 -5.54 -9.21
C ASP A 152 -1.19 -6.86 -8.89
N ALA A 153 -0.79 -7.64 -9.90
CA ALA A 153 0.02 -8.84 -9.70
C ALA A 153 1.37 -8.52 -9.01
N LYS A 154 2.05 -7.43 -9.42
CA LYS A 154 3.28 -6.96 -8.76
C LYS A 154 3.03 -6.59 -7.29
N ARG A 155 1.92 -5.89 -6.99
CA ARG A 155 1.53 -5.56 -5.62
C ARG A 155 1.25 -6.80 -4.79
N ALA A 156 0.56 -7.79 -5.36
CA ALA A 156 0.26 -9.05 -4.71
C ALA A 156 1.54 -9.84 -4.40
N GLU A 157 2.49 -9.88 -5.34
CA GLU A 157 3.79 -10.53 -5.15
C GLU A 157 4.61 -9.84 -4.06
N TYR A 158 4.72 -8.52 -4.10
CA TYR A 158 5.39 -7.71 -3.07
C TYR A 158 4.77 -7.96 -1.68
N TYR A 159 3.45 -7.89 -1.59
CA TYR A 159 2.73 -8.09 -0.34
C TYR A 159 2.94 -9.51 0.21
N ALA A 160 2.77 -10.53 -0.63
CA ALA A 160 2.99 -11.93 -0.24
C ALA A 160 4.43 -12.18 0.22
N TYR A 161 5.41 -11.61 -0.48
CA TYR A 161 6.82 -11.76 -0.15
C TYR A 161 7.16 -11.22 1.23
N TYR A 162 6.72 -9.99 1.56
CA TYR A 162 7.09 -9.33 2.83
C TYR A 162 6.19 -9.73 4.00
N THR A 163 4.93 -10.06 3.74
CA THR A 163 3.95 -10.33 4.82
C THR A 163 3.64 -11.81 5.01
N GLY A 164 3.86 -12.63 3.98
CA GLY A 164 3.43 -14.03 3.95
C GLY A 164 1.91 -14.20 3.78
N LYS A 165 1.17 -13.13 3.46
CA LYS A 165 -0.29 -13.11 3.35
C LYS A 165 -0.72 -12.92 1.90
N GLU A 166 -1.98 -13.26 1.61
CA GLU A 166 -2.62 -13.00 0.33
C GLU A 166 -3.13 -11.56 0.26
N TRP A 167 -2.68 -10.81 -0.76
CA TRP A 167 -3.13 -9.44 -0.99
C TRP A 167 -4.60 -9.41 -1.44
N GLY A 168 -5.40 -8.48 -0.90
CA GLY A 168 -6.83 -8.38 -1.21
C GLY A 168 -7.72 -9.39 -0.52
N ASN A 169 -7.16 -10.34 0.25
CA ASN A 169 -7.98 -11.24 1.05
C ASN A 169 -8.70 -10.47 2.17
N PRO A 170 -10.05 -10.47 2.20
CA PRO A 170 -10.82 -9.68 3.17
C PRO A 170 -10.46 -9.93 4.64
N LYS A 171 -9.92 -11.11 4.97
CA LYS A 171 -9.48 -11.46 6.34
C LYS A 171 -8.30 -10.61 6.84
N ASN A 172 -7.60 -9.94 5.94
CA ASN A 172 -6.44 -9.12 6.28
C ASN A 172 -6.81 -7.66 6.58
N TYR A 173 -8.05 -7.25 6.34
CA TYR A 173 -8.49 -5.88 6.44
C TYR A 173 -9.70 -5.74 7.35
N ASP A 174 -9.82 -4.59 8.03
CA ASP A 174 -10.99 -4.25 8.83
C ASP A 174 -12.22 -3.98 7.95
N LEU A 175 -11.99 -3.41 6.76
CA LEU A 175 -13.04 -3.07 5.80
C LEU A 175 -12.56 -3.31 4.36
N SER A 176 -13.41 -3.90 3.53
CA SER A 176 -13.20 -3.99 2.07
C SER A 176 -14.35 -3.28 1.36
N VAL A 177 -14.02 -2.37 0.45
CA VAL A 177 -15.01 -1.54 -0.27
C VAL A 177 -14.86 -1.68 -1.77
N ASN A 178 -16.00 -1.79 -2.47
CA ASN A 178 -16.07 -1.77 -3.93
C ASN A 178 -16.59 -0.39 -4.39
N THR A 179 -15.80 0.30 -5.20
CA THR A 179 -16.09 1.67 -5.65
C THR A 179 -16.93 1.76 -6.92
N SER A 180 -17.29 0.62 -7.53
CA SER A 180 -17.92 0.61 -8.87
C SER A 180 -19.33 1.20 -8.92
N HIS A 181 -20.04 1.27 -7.79
CA HIS A 181 -21.47 1.58 -7.77
C HIS A 181 -21.84 2.80 -6.93
N LYS A 182 -20.85 3.48 -6.38
CA LYS A 182 -21.03 4.64 -5.51
C LYS A 182 -20.02 5.71 -5.84
N SER A 183 -20.32 6.95 -5.53
CA SER A 183 -19.33 8.02 -5.58
C SER A 183 -18.20 7.76 -4.58
N LEU A 184 -17.02 8.27 -4.84
CA LEU A 184 -15.91 8.12 -3.91
C LEU A 184 -16.17 8.88 -2.61
N GLU A 185 -16.95 9.94 -2.66
CA GLU A 185 -17.44 10.72 -1.53
C GLU A 185 -18.33 9.87 -0.61
N ASP A 186 -19.32 9.15 -1.18
CA ASP A 186 -20.20 8.24 -0.42
C ASP A 186 -19.39 7.10 0.24
N ILE A 187 -18.40 6.55 -0.48
CA ILE A 187 -17.52 5.51 0.07
C ILE A 187 -16.64 6.08 1.20
N ALA A 188 -16.16 7.32 1.07
CA ALA A 188 -15.41 7.97 2.14
C ALA A 188 -16.27 8.14 3.39
N ASP A 189 -17.55 8.53 3.25
CA ASP A 189 -18.47 8.68 4.38
C ASP A 189 -18.73 7.33 5.07
N VAL A 190 -18.87 6.24 4.30
CA VAL A 190 -19.00 4.88 4.87
C VAL A 190 -17.76 4.50 5.69
N ILE A 191 -16.55 4.80 5.18
CA ILE A 191 -15.31 4.52 5.90
C ILE A 191 -15.21 5.36 7.18
N ILE A 192 -15.55 6.64 7.12
CA ILE A 192 -15.57 7.54 8.28
C ILE A 192 -16.56 7.06 9.33
N ASP A 193 -17.75 6.67 8.91
CA ASP A 193 -18.78 6.11 9.80
C ASP A 193 -18.30 4.82 10.49
N TYR A 194 -17.61 3.94 9.75
CA TYR A 194 -17.05 2.73 10.32
C TYR A 194 -15.98 3.04 11.37
N ILE A 195 -15.06 3.95 11.07
CA ILE A 195 -13.98 4.37 11.98
C ILE A 195 -14.53 4.99 13.27
N ASN A 196 -15.59 5.77 13.17
CA ASN A 196 -16.20 6.42 14.33
C ASN A 196 -16.95 5.45 15.25
N LYS A 197 -17.37 4.28 14.74
CA LYS A 197 -18.12 3.24 15.48
C LYS A 197 -17.23 2.12 16.02
N LYS A 198 -16.03 1.98 15.51
CA LYS A 198 -15.02 1.00 15.97
C LYS A 198 -14.28 1.51 17.22
#